data_03e8952fc953a8391f687a41fc0e5c3a
#
_entry.id   03e8952fc953a8391f687a41fc0e5c3a
#
_cell.length_a   1.000
_cell.length_b   1.000
_cell.length_c   1.000
_cell.angle_alpha   90.00
_cell.angle_beta   90.00
_cell.angle_gamma   90.00
#
_symmetry.space_group_name_H-M   'P 1'
#
loop_
_entity.id
_entity.type
_entity.pdbx_description
1 polymer ?
#
loop_
_entity_poly.entity_id
_entity_poly.type
_entity_poly.pdbx_seq_one_letter_code
_entity_poly.pdbx_strand_id
1 'polypeptide(L)'
;MGHSVLVVPVPALDPFVRERTAFYDASFLSADPAFVNSHITLLGPWLPTPGELDLQRVADALDPVPAFDFTLTEFGEFPDGLIYLRPDPVAPFAELSARLVAAFPQCPPYGGAFPQPVPHLTLDRRSPTVDPVTVRAAVGGLVPARCRAERVDLQWWDNDDCHVRHSWKLN
;
A
#
# COMPACT_ATOMS: atom_id res chain seq x y z
N MET A 1 5.52 7.47 17.14
CA MET A 1 4.11 7.05 17.29
C MET A 1 3.66 6.34 16.02
N GLY A 2 3.06 5.17 16.20
CA GLY A 2 2.62 4.36 15.08
C GLY A 2 1.32 4.79 14.45
N HIS A 3 1.01 4.19 13.31
CA HIS A 3 -0.26 4.37 12.62
C HIS A 3 -0.69 3.07 11.92
N SER A 4 -1.96 2.95 11.65
CA SER A 4 -2.53 1.83 10.91
C SER A 4 -2.90 2.24 9.49
N VAL A 5 -2.80 1.27 8.57
CA VAL A 5 -3.06 1.46 7.13
C VAL A 5 -3.77 0.22 6.59
N LEU A 6 -4.78 0.42 5.76
CA LEU A 6 -5.44 -0.64 4.99
C LEU A 6 -4.78 -0.71 3.61
N VAL A 7 -4.23 -1.87 3.27
CA VAL A 7 -3.39 -2.02 2.07
C VAL A 7 -3.68 -3.30 1.30
N VAL A 8 -3.38 -3.29 0.02
CA VAL A 8 -3.18 -4.52 -0.78
C VAL A 8 -1.67 -4.82 -0.78
N PRO A 9 -1.23 -5.93 -0.20
CA PRO A 9 0.19 -6.29 -0.21
C PRO A 9 0.62 -6.74 -1.62
N VAL A 10 1.86 -6.40 -1.99
CA VAL A 10 2.43 -6.72 -3.30
C VAL A 10 3.78 -7.44 -3.13
N PRO A 11 3.75 -8.75 -2.85
CA PRO A 11 4.99 -9.50 -2.58
C PRO A 11 6.02 -9.44 -3.70
N ALA A 12 5.58 -9.32 -4.96
CA ALA A 12 6.47 -9.30 -6.12
C ALA A 12 7.52 -8.18 -6.08
N LEU A 13 7.20 -7.03 -5.49
CA LEU A 13 8.10 -5.88 -5.36
C LEU A 13 8.79 -5.81 -3.99
N ASP A 14 8.48 -6.71 -3.07
CA ASP A 14 8.98 -6.65 -1.70
C ASP A 14 10.52 -6.68 -1.59
N PRO A 15 11.25 -7.46 -2.40
CA PRO A 15 12.72 -7.43 -2.33
C PRO A 15 13.30 -6.03 -2.55
N PHE A 16 12.78 -5.29 -3.52
CA PHE A 16 13.23 -3.92 -3.79
C PHE A 16 12.80 -2.95 -2.68
N VAL A 17 11.52 -3.00 -2.29
CA VAL A 17 10.98 -2.07 -1.28
C VAL A 17 11.63 -2.29 0.08
N ARG A 18 11.90 -3.54 0.48
CA ARG A 18 12.61 -3.83 1.73
C ARG A 18 14.02 -3.26 1.73
N GLU A 19 14.75 -3.37 0.62
CA GLU A 19 16.08 -2.80 0.48
C GLU A 19 16.06 -1.27 0.64
N ARG A 20 15.09 -0.59 0.03
CA ARG A 20 14.94 0.86 0.16
C ARG A 20 14.47 1.26 1.56
N THR A 21 13.59 0.49 2.17
CA THR A 21 13.19 0.68 3.56
C THR A 21 14.40 0.59 4.49
N ALA A 22 15.23 -0.43 4.32
CA ALA A 22 16.46 -0.59 5.11
C ALA A 22 17.44 0.58 4.93
N PHE A 23 17.51 1.13 3.73
CA PHE A 23 18.36 2.28 3.43
C PHE A 23 17.88 3.55 4.16
N TYR A 24 16.59 3.83 4.14
CA TYR A 24 16.03 5.03 4.76
C TYR A 24 15.88 4.90 6.27
N ASP A 25 15.29 3.79 6.72
CA ASP A 25 15.08 3.52 8.14
C ASP A 25 14.79 2.02 8.36
N ALA A 26 15.81 1.28 8.75
CA ALA A 26 15.69 -0.17 8.97
C ALA A 26 14.72 -0.55 10.10
N SER A 27 14.35 0.38 10.97
CA SER A 27 13.37 0.11 12.03
C SER A 27 11.96 -0.15 11.52
N PHE A 28 11.67 0.17 10.23
CA PHE A 28 10.41 -0.16 9.57
C PHE A 28 10.42 -1.50 8.83
N LEU A 29 11.51 -2.26 8.90
CA LEU A 29 11.51 -3.66 8.48
C LEU A 29 10.79 -4.50 9.54
N SER A 30 9.83 -5.31 9.09
CA SER A 30 9.05 -6.13 10.01
C SER A 30 9.72 -7.48 10.27
N ALA A 31 9.63 -7.96 11.51
CA ALA A 31 9.95 -9.33 11.89
C ALA A 31 8.74 -10.29 11.68
N ASP A 32 7.56 -9.74 11.43
CA ASP A 32 6.36 -10.52 11.14
C ASP A 32 6.44 -11.09 9.72
N PRO A 33 6.45 -12.42 9.53
CA PRO A 33 6.54 -13.02 8.18
C PRO A 33 5.31 -12.74 7.30
N ALA A 34 4.18 -12.36 7.90
CA ALA A 34 2.98 -11.98 7.15
C ALA A 34 3.03 -10.55 6.62
N PHE A 35 3.91 -9.71 7.15
CA PHE A 35 4.02 -8.32 6.79
C PHE A 35 4.81 -8.14 5.48
N VAL A 36 4.17 -7.56 4.48
CA VAL A 36 4.79 -7.22 3.20
C VAL A 36 5.01 -5.70 3.18
N ASN A 37 6.25 -5.26 3.09
CA ASN A 37 6.57 -3.83 3.07
C ASN A 37 6.07 -3.16 1.78
N SER A 38 6.13 -3.88 0.66
CA SER A 38 5.63 -3.42 -0.62
C SER A 38 4.11 -3.52 -0.70
N HIS A 39 3.42 -2.40 -0.93
CA HIS A 39 1.96 -2.38 -0.89
C HIS A 39 1.37 -1.24 -1.70
N ILE A 40 0.07 -1.36 -1.99
CA ILE A 40 -0.75 -0.27 -2.50
C ILE A 40 -1.72 0.12 -1.39
N THR A 41 -1.64 1.37 -0.93
CA THR A 41 -2.50 1.88 0.13
C THR A 41 -3.92 2.08 -0.39
N LEU A 42 -4.89 1.54 0.36
CA LEU A 42 -6.32 1.76 0.10
C LEU A 42 -6.87 2.90 0.97
N LEU A 43 -6.52 2.92 2.24
CA LEU A 43 -6.91 3.98 3.18
C LEU A 43 -5.88 4.08 4.31
N GLY A 44 -5.32 5.26 4.49
CA GLY A 44 -4.36 5.55 5.56
C GLY A 44 -4.25 7.06 5.82
N PRO A 45 -3.98 7.45 7.07
CA PRO A 45 -4.03 6.62 8.28
C PRO A 45 -5.46 6.20 8.62
N TRP A 46 -5.59 5.04 9.26
CA TRP A 46 -6.87 4.51 9.70
C TRP A 46 -6.97 4.51 11.24
N LEU A 47 -7.99 3.87 11.80
CA LEU A 47 -8.21 3.82 13.24
C LEU A 47 -7.01 3.18 13.96
N PRO A 48 -6.45 3.81 15.00
CA PRO A 48 -5.30 3.26 15.72
C PRO A 48 -5.66 2.05 16.60
N THR A 49 -6.89 1.98 17.08
CA THR A 49 -7.38 0.92 17.97
C THR A 49 -8.78 0.47 17.54
N PRO A 50 -8.90 -0.24 16.39
CA PRO A 50 -10.21 -0.68 15.91
C PRO A 50 -10.81 -1.76 16.82
N GLY A 51 -12.13 -1.72 16.99
CA GLY A 51 -12.89 -2.77 17.63
C GLY A 51 -13.42 -3.78 16.62
N GLU A 52 -14.10 -4.84 17.13
CA GLU A 52 -14.66 -5.88 16.27
C GLU A 52 -15.68 -5.33 15.25
N LEU A 53 -16.50 -4.35 15.63
CA LEU A 53 -17.45 -3.71 14.72
C LEU A 53 -16.75 -2.97 13.58
N ASP A 54 -15.61 -2.35 13.85
CA ASP A 54 -14.82 -1.68 12.82
C ASP A 54 -14.24 -2.69 11.83
N LEU A 55 -13.71 -3.82 12.34
CA LEU A 55 -13.21 -4.90 11.48
C LEU A 55 -14.33 -5.50 10.62
N GLN A 56 -15.54 -5.67 11.18
CA GLN A 56 -16.70 -6.15 10.43
C GLN A 56 -17.12 -5.14 9.35
N ARG A 57 -17.10 -3.84 9.63
CA ARG A 57 -17.41 -2.81 8.64
C ARG A 57 -16.41 -2.82 7.47
N VAL A 58 -15.14 -3.11 7.73
CA VAL A 58 -14.16 -3.34 6.66
C VAL A 58 -14.56 -4.56 5.84
N ALA A 59 -14.85 -5.68 6.48
CA ALA A 59 -15.28 -6.91 5.79
C ALA A 59 -16.50 -6.64 4.88
N ASP A 60 -17.50 -5.93 5.38
CA ASP A 60 -18.71 -5.59 4.62
C ASP A 60 -18.40 -4.70 3.42
N ALA A 61 -17.48 -3.75 3.58
CA ALA A 61 -17.06 -2.86 2.49
C ALA A 61 -16.31 -3.60 1.38
N LEU A 62 -15.52 -4.62 1.74
CA LEU A 62 -14.71 -5.40 0.80
C LEU A 62 -15.50 -6.51 0.11
N ASP A 63 -16.53 -7.05 0.75
CA ASP A 63 -17.28 -8.24 0.29
C ASP A 63 -17.72 -8.19 -1.18
N PRO A 64 -18.24 -7.04 -1.71
CA PRO A 64 -18.66 -6.97 -3.11
C PRO A 64 -17.52 -6.99 -4.13
N VAL A 65 -16.26 -6.84 -3.71
CA VAL A 65 -15.12 -6.77 -4.61
C VAL A 65 -14.39 -8.11 -4.65
N PRO A 66 -14.41 -8.81 -5.82
CA PRO A 66 -13.71 -10.09 -5.94
C PRO A 66 -12.19 -9.87 -6.01
N ALA A 67 -11.43 -10.93 -5.74
CA ALA A 67 -10.01 -10.96 -6.05
C ALA A 67 -9.79 -10.66 -7.55
N PHE A 68 -8.73 -9.94 -7.88
CA PHE A 68 -8.46 -9.52 -9.25
C PHE A 68 -6.97 -9.51 -9.58
N ASP A 69 -6.67 -9.71 -10.87
CA ASP A 69 -5.32 -9.59 -11.39
C ASP A 69 -5.01 -8.15 -11.79
N PHE A 70 -3.75 -7.77 -11.65
CA PHE A 70 -3.25 -6.48 -12.09
C PHE A 70 -1.78 -6.58 -12.46
N THR A 71 -1.31 -5.59 -13.22
CA THR A 71 0.10 -5.49 -13.61
C THR A 71 0.70 -4.19 -13.09
N LEU A 72 2.01 -4.22 -12.86
CA LEU A 72 2.80 -3.05 -12.51
C LEU A 72 3.88 -2.90 -13.57
N THR A 73 3.73 -1.89 -14.42
CA THR A 73 4.64 -1.64 -15.56
C THR A 73 4.99 -0.17 -15.69
N GLU A 74 4.06 0.70 -15.35
CA GLU A 74 4.15 2.13 -15.59
C GLU A 74 4.71 2.86 -14.38
N PHE A 75 5.84 3.52 -14.57
CA PHE A 75 6.45 4.40 -13.55
C PHE A 75 5.84 5.79 -13.62
N GLY A 76 5.71 6.41 -12.45
CA GLY A 76 5.28 7.79 -12.33
C GLY A 76 6.04 8.51 -11.22
N GLU A 77 5.89 9.81 -11.19
CA GLU A 77 6.46 10.66 -10.15
C GLU A 77 5.43 11.71 -9.76
N PHE A 78 5.15 11.84 -8.47
CA PHE A 78 4.31 12.92 -7.96
C PHE A 78 5.10 14.23 -7.87
N PRO A 79 4.42 15.39 -7.83
CA PRO A 79 5.08 16.70 -7.75
C PRO A 79 6.03 16.86 -6.56
N ASP A 80 5.83 16.11 -5.47
CA ASP A 80 6.69 16.11 -4.29
C ASP A 80 7.93 15.22 -4.43
N GLY A 81 8.11 14.57 -5.59
CA GLY A 81 9.25 13.70 -5.88
C GLY A 81 9.08 12.24 -5.53
N LEU A 82 7.91 11.81 -5.05
CA LEU A 82 7.64 10.38 -4.79
C LEU A 82 7.57 9.62 -6.10
N ILE A 83 8.40 8.59 -6.25
CA ILE A 83 8.50 7.74 -7.44
C ILE A 83 7.73 6.45 -7.17
N TYR A 84 6.85 6.07 -8.10
CA TYR A 84 5.90 4.98 -7.88
C TYR A 84 5.65 4.16 -9.14
N LEU A 85 5.04 2.99 -8.94
CA LEU A 85 4.41 2.19 -10.00
C LEU A 85 2.90 2.37 -9.93
N ARG A 86 2.29 2.52 -11.10
CA ARG A 86 0.84 2.62 -11.26
C ARG A 86 0.28 1.23 -11.57
N PRO A 87 -0.73 0.75 -10.83
CA PRO A 87 -1.38 -0.52 -11.18
C PRO A 87 -2.27 -0.38 -12.42
N ASP A 88 -2.37 -1.45 -13.18
CA ASP A 88 -3.29 -1.57 -14.31
C ASP A 88 -4.04 -2.92 -14.20
N PRO A 89 -5.38 -2.91 -14.06
CA PRO A 89 -6.28 -1.76 -14.01
C PRO A 89 -6.24 -0.98 -12.68
N VAL A 90 -6.49 0.30 -12.75
CA VAL A 90 -6.61 1.19 -11.58
C VAL A 90 -7.97 1.05 -10.89
N ALA A 91 -9.03 0.78 -11.68
CA ALA A 91 -10.41 0.84 -11.22
C ALA A 91 -10.73 -0.01 -9.99
N PRO A 92 -10.28 -1.27 -9.86
CA PRO A 92 -10.58 -2.07 -8.67
C PRO A 92 -9.97 -1.47 -7.38
N PHE A 93 -8.78 -0.88 -7.47
CA PHE A 93 -8.17 -0.21 -6.32
C PHE A 93 -8.93 1.05 -5.92
N ALA A 94 -9.35 1.84 -6.90
CA ALA A 94 -10.17 3.03 -6.66
C ALA A 94 -11.52 2.65 -6.02
N GLU A 95 -12.13 1.55 -6.45
CA GLU A 95 -13.37 1.05 -5.87
C GLU A 95 -13.18 0.62 -4.42
N LEU A 96 -12.15 -0.17 -4.11
CA LEU A 96 -11.83 -0.58 -2.75
C LEU A 96 -11.64 0.64 -1.84
N SER A 97 -10.85 1.61 -2.29
CA SER A 97 -10.62 2.85 -1.53
C SER A 97 -11.93 3.63 -1.30
N ALA A 98 -12.74 3.79 -2.34
CA ALA A 98 -14.01 4.52 -2.22
C ALA A 98 -14.97 3.85 -1.22
N ARG A 99 -15.05 2.53 -1.22
CA ARG A 99 -15.87 1.76 -0.28
C ARG A 99 -15.40 1.94 1.16
N LEU A 100 -14.08 1.89 1.38
CA LEU A 100 -13.50 2.09 2.71
C LEU A 100 -13.69 3.54 3.20
N VAL A 101 -13.50 4.53 2.34
CA VAL A 101 -13.74 5.94 2.67
C VAL A 101 -15.20 6.15 3.06
N ALA A 102 -16.14 5.57 2.32
CA ALA A 102 -17.56 5.65 2.63
C ALA A 102 -17.91 4.99 3.97
N ALA A 103 -17.26 3.88 4.29
CA ALA A 103 -17.46 3.18 5.56
C ALA A 103 -16.82 3.93 6.75
N PHE A 104 -15.76 4.71 6.53
CA PHE A 104 -15.01 5.41 7.57
C PHE A 104 -14.80 6.89 7.22
N PRO A 105 -15.89 7.69 7.18
CA PRO A 105 -15.79 9.11 6.82
C PRO A 105 -14.95 9.93 7.80
N GLN A 106 -14.74 9.44 9.02
CA GLN A 106 -13.87 10.05 10.02
C GLN A 106 -12.37 9.87 9.72
N CYS A 107 -12.02 9.02 8.75
CA CYS A 107 -10.65 8.76 8.33
C CYS A 107 -10.46 9.21 6.88
N PRO A 108 -10.33 10.52 6.59
CA PRO A 108 -10.11 10.96 5.22
C PRO A 108 -8.73 10.47 4.73
N PRO A 109 -8.60 10.08 3.45
CA PRO A 109 -7.33 9.61 2.90
C PRO A 109 -6.20 10.64 3.13
N TYR A 110 -5.06 10.16 3.62
CA TYR A 110 -3.88 11.00 3.92
C TYR A 110 -4.21 12.24 4.78
N GLY A 111 -5.14 12.07 5.74
CA GLY A 111 -5.57 13.17 6.59
C GLY A 111 -6.31 14.30 5.85
N GLY A 112 -6.85 14.03 4.67
CA GLY A 112 -7.53 15.01 3.83
C GLY A 112 -6.60 15.81 2.90
N ALA A 113 -5.30 15.49 2.86
CA ALA A 113 -4.33 16.20 2.04
C ALA A 113 -4.56 15.99 0.54
N PHE A 114 -5.13 14.85 0.14
CA PHE A 114 -5.38 14.48 -1.25
C PHE A 114 -6.85 14.09 -1.43
N PRO A 115 -7.70 14.95 -2.00
CA PRO A 115 -9.13 14.66 -2.16
C PRO A 115 -9.43 13.45 -3.04
N GLN A 116 -8.57 13.20 -4.02
CA GLN A 116 -8.67 12.05 -4.94
C GLN A 116 -7.33 11.34 -5.02
N PRO A 117 -7.03 10.47 -4.05
CA PRO A 117 -5.76 9.75 -4.04
C PRO A 117 -5.66 8.80 -5.24
N VAL A 118 -4.48 8.77 -5.85
CA VAL A 118 -4.16 7.90 -6.99
C VAL A 118 -3.59 6.59 -6.44
N PRO A 119 -4.17 5.43 -6.78
CA PRO A 119 -3.58 4.14 -6.42
C PRO A 119 -2.15 4.02 -6.94
N HIS A 120 -1.22 3.70 -6.07
CA HIS A 120 0.19 3.58 -6.42
C HIS A 120 0.95 2.68 -5.45
N LEU A 121 2.05 2.12 -5.96
CA LEU A 121 3.04 1.43 -5.15
C LEU A 121 4.29 2.30 -5.08
N THR A 122 4.60 2.81 -3.90
CA THR A 122 5.77 3.66 -3.68
C THR A 122 7.05 2.86 -3.84
N LEU A 123 7.98 3.37 -4.64
CA LEU A 123 9.30 2.78 -4.85
C LEU A 123 10.39 3.55 -4.13
N ASP A 124 10.44 4.86 -4.33
CA ASP A 124 11.51 5.71 -3.82
C ASP A 124 11.08 7.18 -3.85
N ARG A 125 12.00 8.05 -3.49
CA ARG A 125 11.82 9.51 -3.52
C ARG A 125 12.99 10.16 -4.21
N ARG A 126 12.72 11.17 -5.04
CA ARG A 126 13.75 11.94 -5.74
C ARG A 126 14.74 12.57 -4.76
N SER A 127 16.00 12.45 -5.09
CA SER A 127 17.13 13.06 -4.37
C SER A 127 18.25 13.38 -5.37
N PRO A 128 19.36 13.96 -4.96
CA PRO A 128 20.50 14.17 -5.86
C PRO A 128 21.03 12.89 -6.54
N THR A 129 20.79 11.72 -5.95
CA THR A 129 21.24 10.41 -6.47
C THR A 129 20.10 9.50 -6.92
N VAL A 130 18.83 9.91 -6.76
CA VAL A 130 17.65 9.11 -7.08
C VAL A 130 16.73 9.88 -8.02
N ASP A 131 16.43 9.29 -9.17
CA ASP A 131 15.45 9.79 -10.14
C ASP A 131 14.72 8.60 -10.80
N PRO A 132 13.69 8.82 -11.62
CA PRO A 132 12.97 7.73 -12.28
C PRO A 132 13.85 6.79 -13.10
N VAL A 133 14.92 7.30 -13.69
CA VAL A 133 15.85 6.47 -14.50
C VAL A 133 16.65 5.53 -13.60
N THR A 134 17.20 6.04 -12.50
CA THR A 134 17.97 5.21 -11.56
C THR A 134 17.09 4.20 -10.84
N VAL A 135 15.86 4.57 -10.49
CA VAL A 135 14.89 3.65 -9.87
C VAL A 135 14.49 2.54 -10.84
N ARG A 136 14.21 2.87 -12.10
CA ARG A 136 13.88 1.87 -13.12
C ARG A 136 15.02 0.86 -13.30
N ALA A 137 16.26 1.33 -13.34
CA ALA A 137 17.43 0.48 -13.45
C ALA A 137 17.59 -0.43 -12.21
N ALA A 138 17.39 0.12 -11.01
CA ALA A 138 17.50 -0.63 -9.76
C ALA A 138 16.41 -1.69 -9.59
N VAL A 139 15.18 -1.39 -10.00
CA VAL A 139 14.06 -2.34 -9.99
C VAL A 139 14.33 -3.51 -10.94
N GLY A 140 14.94 -3.23 -12.10
CA GLY A 140 15.40 -4.24 -13.05
C GLY A 140 14.31 -5.21 -13.49
N GLY A 141 14.59 -6.51 -13.39
CA GLY A 141 13.71 -7.58 -13.84
C GLY A 141 12.47 -7.84 -12.97
N LEU A 142 12.30 -7.13 -11.86
CA LEU A 142 11.06 -7.21 -11.07
C LEU A 142 9.86 -6.57 -11.80
N VAL A 143 10.12 -5.69 -12.76
CA VAL A 143 9.10 -5.02 -13.56
C VAL A 143 9.31 -5.39 -15.04
N PRO A 144 8.28 -5.79 -15.80
CA PRO A 144 6.86 -5.83 -15.44
C PRO A 144 6.51 -6.91 -14.41
N ALA A 145 5.63 -6.60 -13.49
CA ALA A 145 5.16 -7.54 -12.49
C ALA A 145 3.69 -7.89 -12.74
N ARG A 146 3.39 -9.20 -12.79
CA ARG A 146 2.01 -9.70 -12.81
C ARG A 146 1.63 -10.08 -11.39
N CYS A 147 0.57 -9.49 -10.89
CA CYS A 147 0.16 -9.59 -9.50
C CYS A 147 -1.32 -9.97 -9.40
N ARG A 148 -1.69 -10.46 -8.22
CA ARG A 148 -3.08 -10.72 -7.88
C ARG A 148 -3.39 -10.11 -6.53
N ALA A 149 -4.45 -9.33 -6.46
CA ALA A 149 -5.00 -8.82 -5.22
C ALA A 149 -5.92 -9.90 -4.63
N GLU A 150 -5.44 -10.59 -3.59
CA GLU A 150 -6.14 -11.69 -2.95
C GLU A 150 -6.66 -11.35 -1.57
N ARG A 151 -6.08 -10.31 -0.96
CA ARG A 151 -6.41 -9.90 0.40
C ARG A 151 -6.14 -8.42 0.62
N VAL A 152 -6.77 -7.90 1.64
CA VAL A 152 -6.47 -6.58 2.22
C VAL A 152 -5.91 -6.81 3.62
N ASP A 153 -4.78 -6.20 3.92
CA ASP A 153 -4.15 -6.28 5.23
C ASP A 153 -4.34 -4.98 6.02
N LEU A 154 -4.60 -5.10 7.29
CA LEU A 154 -4.45 -4.03 8.26
C LEU A 154 -3.03 -4.08 8.79
N GLN A 155 -2.21 -3.16 8.35
CA GLN A 155 -0.81 -3.04 8.78
C GLN A 155 -0.66 -1.97 9.86
N TRP A 156 0.10 -2.31 10.88
CA TRP A 156 0.58 -1.35 11.88
C TRP A 156 2.02 -0.98 11.54
N TRP A 157 2.29 0.32 11.48
CA TRP A 157 3.62 0.87 11.19
C TRP A 157 4.11 1.68 12.37
N ASP A 158 5.16 1.21 13.01
CA ASP A 158 5.87 1.92 14.05
C ASP A 158 7.33 1.46 14.06
N ASN A 159 8.22 2.26 14.61
CA ASN A 159 9.64 1.91 14.71
C ASN A 159 9.80 0.60 15.49
N ASP A 160 10.51 -0.36 14.91
CA ASP A 160 10.77 -1.70 15.47
C ASP A 160 9.50 -2.52 15.79
N ASP A 161 8.34 -2.09 15.32
CA ASP A 161 7.06 -2.74 15.61
C ASP A 161 6.09 -2.65 14.42
N CYS A 162 6.54 -3.06 13.24
CA CYS A 162 5.66 -3.21 12.09
C CYS A 162 5.09 -4.63 12.07
N HIS A 163 3.77 -4.77 11.99
CA HIS A 163 3.13 -6.08 11.93
C HIS A 163 1.74 -6.02 11.30
N VAL A 164 1.23 -7.17 10.86
CA VAL A 164 -0.15 -7.31 10.38
C VAL A 164 -1.07 -7.53 11.59
N ARG A 165 -2.08 -6.69 11.73
CA ARG A 165 -3.08 -6.81 12.80
C ARG A 165 -4.27 -7.65 12.39
N HIS A 166 -4.65 -7.60 11.11
CA HIS A 166 -5.78 -8.35 10.56
C HIS A 166 -5.64 -8.48 9.06
N SER A 167 -6.24 -9.52 8.47
CA SER A 167 -6.31 -9.71 7.02
C SER A 167 -7.71 -10.13 6.61
N TRP A 168 -8.19 -9.59 5.50
CA TRP A 168 -9.45 -9.97 4.87
C TRP A 168 -9.16 -10.55 3.49
N LYS A 169 -9.67 -11.73 3.24
CA LYS A 169 -9.55 -12.36 1.93
C LYS A 169 -10.57 -11.76 0.97
N LEU A 170 -10.15 -11.44 -0.26
CA LEU A 170 -11.05 -11.10 -1.35
C LEU A 170 -11.58 -12.39 -1.99
N ASN A 171 -12.86 -12.41 -2.37
CA ASN A 171 -13.53 -13.60 -2.89
C ASN A 171 -13.28 -13.84 -4.39
#